data_2fe093e6b793017afc0e9a5432b8193d
#
_entry.id   2fe093e6b793017afc0e9a5432b8193d
#
_cell.length_a   1.000
_cell.length_b   1.000
_cell.length_c   1.000
_cell.angle_alpha   90.00
_cell.angle_beta   90.00
_cell.angle_gamma   90.00
#
_symmetry.space_group_name_H-M   'P 1'
#
loop_
_entity.id
_entity.type
_entity.pdbx_description
1 polymer ?
#
loop_
_entity_poly.entity_id
_entity_poly.type
_entity_poly.pdbx_seq_one_letter_code
_entity_poly.pdbx_strand_id
1 'polypeptide(L)'
;MNYGYQKKTTLPFDKVDNLIRKSLSKVGFGIISEIDIQKTFKEKLDINYNRYKVLGACNPALANEALNIEPEVGMLMPCNIVFWENKDKSVTISGIDAEKQLSNTNHNDLIKIGQDVNKLLKEAIDAIK
;
A
#
# COMPACT_ATOMS: atom_id res chain seq x y z
N MET A 1 3.92 -15.20 2.62
CA MET A 1 3.24 -14.91 1.36
C MET A 1 4.06 -13.94 0.53
N ASN A 2 4.11 -14.16 -0.78
CA ASN A 2 5.06 -13.45 -1.65
C ASN A 2 4.40 -12.43 -2.57
N TYR A 3 3.38 -11.73 -2.10
CA TYR A 3 2.72 -10.70 -2.91
C TYR A 3 2.82 -9.29 -2.30
N GLY A 4 3.68 -9.13 -1.31
CA GLY A 4 3.90 -7.84 -0.69
C GLY A 4 5.30 -7.72 -0.11
N TYR A 5 5.72 -6.46 0.10
CA TYR A 5 6.95 -6.13 0.81
C TYR A 5 6.61 -5.72 2.23
N GLN A 6 7.16 -6.42 3.20
CA GLN A 6 6.75 -6.31 4.60
C GLN A 6 7.87 -5.81 5.50
N LYS A 7 7.51 -4.96 6.46
CA LYS A 7 8.44 -4.48 7.50
C LYS A 7 7.71 -4.40 8.84
N LYS A 8 8.41 -4.77 9.90
CA LYS A 8 7.91 -4.65 11.27
C LYS A 8 8.68 -3.54 11.99
N THR A 9 7.96 -2.74 12.79
CA THR A 9 8.57 -1.66 13.57
C THR A 9 7.99 -1.64 14.98
N THR A 10 8.79 -1.13 15.93
CA THR A 10 8.33 -0.92 17.32
C THR A 10 7.68 0.44 17.52
N LEU A 11 7.61 1.28 16.49
CA LEU A 11 6.94 2.58 16.57
C LEU A 11 5.44 2.40 16.83
N PRO A 12 4.81 3.33 17.57
CA PRO A 12 3.36 3.27 17.80
C PRO A 12 2.57 3.39 16.50
N PHE A 13 1.37 2.81 16.47
CA PHE A 13 0.52 2.79 15.29
C PHE A 13 0.26 4.18 14.69
N ASP A 14 -0.07 5.18 15.54
CA ASP A 14 -0.33 6.53 15.04
C ASP A 14 0.91 7.18 14.45
N LYS A 15 2.08 6.87 14.99
CA LYS A 15 3.35 7.35 14.46
C LYS A 15 3.61 6.75 13.07
N VAL A 16 3.36 5.45 12.92
CA VAL A 16 3.51 4.76 11.63
C VAL A 16 2.55 5.37 10.60
N ASP A 17 1.30 5.61 10.99
CA ASP A 17 0.31 6.24 10.11
C ASP A 17 0.83 7.56 9.52
N ASN A 18 1.33 8.44 10.38
CA ASN A 18 1.88 9.72 9.93
C ASN A 18 3.12 9.56 9.06
N LEU A 19 4.04 8.68 9.45
CA LEU A 19 5.32 8.51 8.76
C LEU A 19 5.16 7.86 7.38
N ILE A 20 4.28 6.86 7.26
CA ILE A 20 4.10 6.19 5.96
C ILE A 20 3.52 7.14 4.92
N ARG A 21 2.59 8.00 5.32
CA ARG A 21 2.03 9.01 4.42
C ARG A 21 3.10 9.97 3.92
N LYS A 22 3.97 10.42 4.82
CA LYS A 22 5.07 11.33 4.48
C LYS A 22 6.10 10.66 3.57
N SER A 23 6.49 9.43 3.89
CA SER A 23 7.50 8.73 3.09
C SER A 23 6.98 8.40 1.69
N LEU A 24 5.71 8.03 1.55
CA LEU A 24 5.08 7.81 0.26
C LEU A 24 5.04 9.11 -0.56
N SER A 25 4.69 10.22 0.07
CA SER A 25 4.68 11.53 -0.60
C SER A 25 6.05 11.90 -1.17
N LYS A 26 7.12 11.57 -0.44
CA LYS A 26 8.49 11.87 -0.90
C LYS A 26 8.89 11.11 -2.17
N VAL A 27 8.24 9.99 -2.44
CA VAL A 27 8.51 9.18 -3.64
C VAL A 27 7.39 9.29 -4.69
N GLY A 28 6.55 10.32 -4.57
CA GLY A 28 5.56 10.66 -5.59
C GLY A 28 4.20 10.00 -5.44
N PHE A 29 3.91 9.38 -4.28
CA PHE A 29 2.60 8.76 -4.05
C PHE A 29 1.72 9.64 -3.16
N GLY A 30 0.48 9.86 -3.60
CA GLY A 30 -0.57 10.45 -2.77
C GLY A 30 -1.51 9.38 -2.25
N ILE A 31 -2.09 9.63 -1.08
CA ILE A 31 -3.10 8.73 -0.52
C ILE A 31 -4.46 9.16 -1.05
N ILE A 32 -5.10 8.29 -1.80
CA ILE A 32 -6.39 8.58 -2.44
C ILE A 32 -7.56 7.86 -1.78
N SER A 33 -7.29 6.88 -0.94
CA SER A 33 -8.34 6.19 -0.20
C SER A 33 -7.78 5.67 1.12
N GLU A 34 -8.66 5.54 2.10
CA GLU A 34 -8.33 5.01 3.41
C GLU A 34 -9.50 4.17 3.90
N ILE A 35 -9.18 2.95 4.39
CA ILE A 35 -10.16 2.09 5.03
C ILE A 35 -9.64 1.78 6.42
N ASP A 36 -10.42 2.18 7.44
CA ASP A 36 -10.16 1.83 8.83
C ASP A 36 -10.93 0.55 9.15
N ILE A 37 -10.22 -0.57 9.12
CA ILE A 37 -10.84 -1.89 9.31
C ILE A 37 -11.40 -2.04 10.71
N GLN A 38 -10.67 -1.58 11.75
CA GLN A 38 -11.14 -1.64 13.12
C GLN A 38 -12.50 -0.94 13.28
N LYS A 39 -12.59 0.27 12.74
CA LYS A 39 -13.81 1.08 12.79
C LYS A 39 -14.94 0.43 11.99
N THR A 40 -14.64 -0.02 10.78
CA THR A 40 -15.64 -0.66 9.91
C THR A 40 -16.23 -1.91 10.56
N PHE A 41 -15.39 -2.75 11.15
CA PHE A 41 -15.85 -3.98 11.79
C PHE A 41 -16.68 -3.68 13.04
N LYS A 42 -16.30 -2.63 13.80
CA LYS A 42 -17.09 -2.21 14.94
C LYS A 42 -18.47 -1.73 14.52
N GLU A 43 -18.54 -0.90 13.49
CA GLU A 43 -19.81 -0.34 13.01
C GLU A 43 -20.71 -1.37 12.32
N LYS A 44 -20.13 -2.28 11.53
CA LYS A 44 -20.91 -3.21 10.69
C LYS A 44 -21.20 -4.54 11.36
N LEU A 45 -20.31 -5.02 12.23
CA LEU A 45 -20.37 -6.35 12.79
C LEU A 45 -20.41 -6.34 14.33
N ASP A 46 -20.24 -5.19 14.95
CA ASP A 46 -20.14 -5.03 16.41
C ASP A 46 -19.08 -5.95 17.03
N ILE A 47 -17.95 -6.10 16.33
CA ILE A 47 -16.80 -6.87 16.83
C ILE A 47 -15.64 -5.94 17.10
N ASN A 48 -14.79 -6.34 18.05
CA ASN A 48 -13.54 -5.64 18.34
C ASN A 48 -12.43 -6.27 17.53
N TYR A 49 -11.72 -5.44 16.75
CA TYR A 49 -10.60 -5.87 15.92
C TYR A 49 -9.37 -5.08 16.30
N ASN A 50 -8.18 -5.62 16.02
CA ASN A 50 -6.95 -4.86 16.23
C ASN A 50 -6.90 -3.66 15.27
N ARG A 51 -6.06 -2.70 15.58
CA ARG A 51 -5.88 -1.54 14.69
C ARG A 51 -5.34 -2.02 13.36
N TYR A 52 -5.99 -1.62 12.29
CA TYR A 52 -5.65 -2.04 10.92
C TYR A 52 -6.17 -1.00 9.95
N LYS A 53 -5.28 -0.48 9.10
CA LYS A 53 -5.68 0.46 8.03
C LYS A 53 -5.20 -0.03 6.68
N VAL A 54 -6.01 0.25 5.65
CA VAL A 54 -5.65 0.07 4.24
C VAL A 54 -5.57 1.44 3.62
N LEU A 55 -4.41 1.79 3.08
CA LEU A 55 -4.23 3.04 2.33
C LEU A 55 -4.09 2.73 0.86
N GLY A 56 -4.89 3.38 0.03
CA GLY A 56 -4.72 3.33 -1.42
C GLY A 56 -3.78 4.43 -1.85
N ALA A 57 -2.62 4.07 -2.36
CA ALA A 57 -1.59 5.00 -2.80
C ALA A 57 -1.54 5.09 -4.32
N CYS A 58 -1.43 6.30 -4.85
CA CYS A 58 -1.35 6.51 -6.29
C CYS A 58 -0.18 7.42 -6.63
N ASN A 59 0.63 6.98 -7.60
CA ASN A 59 1.60 7.84 -8.26
C ASN A 59 0.96 8.27 -9.58
N PRO A 60 0.49 9.53 -9.70
CA PRO A 60 -0.31 9.93 -10.86
C PRO A 60 0.41 9.78 -12.19
N ALA A 61 1.71 10.03 -12.24
CA ALA A 61 2.48 9.90 -13.49
C ALA A 61 2.50 8.45 -13.97
N LEU A 62 2.80 7.51 -13.07
CA LEU A 62 2.84 6.08 -13.42
C LEU A 62 1.43 5.55 -13.70
N ALA A 63 0.43 6.00 -12.95
CA ALA A 63 -0.97 5.63 -13.17
C ALA A 63 -1.46 6.09 -14.54
N ASN A 64 -1.14 7.33 -14.92
CA ASN A 64 -1.51 7.86 -16.23
C ASN A 64 -0.87 7.04 -17.35
N GLU A 65 0.40 6.71 -17.22
CA GLU A 65 1.10 5.88 -18.19
C GLU A 65 0.44 4.51 -18.34
N ALA A 66 0.11 3.87 -17.22
CA ALA A 66 -0.53 2.56 -17.23
C ALA A 66 -1.92 2.60 -17.87
N LEU A 67 -2.74 3.58 -17.52
CA LEU A 67 -4.10 3.70 -18.05
C LEU A 67 -4.09 4.00 -19.56
N ASN A 68 -3.08 4.70 -20.06
CA ASN A 68 -2.96 4.96 -21.50
C ASN A 68 -2.56 3.69 -22.28
N ILE A 69 -1.88 2.74 -21.61
CA ILE A 69 -1.57 1.44 -22.22
C ILE A 69 -2.79 0.53 -22.21
N GLU A 70 -3.47 0.43 -21.07
CA GLU A 70 -4.62 -0.46 -20.88
C GLU A 70 -5.63 0.13 -19.90
N PRO A 71 -6.79 0.60 -20.38
CA PRO A 71 -7.82 1.19 -19.50
C PRO A 71 -8.31 0.27 -18.39
N GLU A 72 -8.34 -1.05 -18.62
CA GLU A 72 -8.81 -2.00 -17.61
C GLU A 72 -7.83 -2.19 -16.44
N VAL A 73 -6.61 -1.67 -16.56
CA VAL A 73 -5.64 -1.74 -15.47
C VAL A 73 -6.14 -1.00 -14.20
N GLY A 74 -7.13 -0.13 -14.36
CA GLY A 74 -7.78 0.51 -13.22
C GLY A 74 -8.35 -0.48 -12.20
N MET A 75 -8.68 -1.71 -12.64
CA MET A 75 -9.11 -2.76 -11.72
C MET A 75 -7.99 -3.22 -10.76
N LEU A 76 -6.74 -2.95 -11.12
CA LEU A 76 -5.57 -3.32 -10.33
C LEU A 76 -5.01 -2.12 -9.57
N MET A 77 -5.77 -1.06 -9.45
CA MET A 77 -5.40 0.19 -8.78
C MET A 77 -6.39 0.48 -7.67
N PRO A 78 -6.02 1.29 -6.66
CA PRO A 78 -4.69 1.84 -6.39
C PRO A 78 -3.75 0.78 -5.80
N CYS A 79 -2.46 1.15 -5.61
CA CYS A 79 -1.53 0.30 -4.86
C CYS A 79 -1.86 0.38 -3.39
N ASN A 80 -2.17 -0.75 -2.78
CA ASN A 80 -2.54 -0.78 -1.38
C ASN A 80 -1.32 -0.96 -0.48
N ILE A 81 -1.25 -0.14 0.56
CA ILE A 81 -0.35 -0.31 1.67
C ILE A 81 -1.21 -0.56 2.89
N VAL A 82 -0.91 -1.62 3.63
CA VAL A 82 -1.63 -1.94 4.87
C VAL A 82 -0.67 -1.87 6.04
N PHE A 83 -1.18 -1.53 7.21
CA PHE A 83 -0.43 -1.63 8.44
C PHE A 83 -1.37 -1.95 9.58
N TRP A 84 -0.88 -2.80 10.50
CA TRP A 84 -1.68 -3.26 11.62
C TRP A 84 -0.84 -3.39 12.88
N GLU A 85 -1.53 -3.25 14.01
CA GLU A 85 -0.93 -3.41 15.32
C GLU A 85 -0.95 -4.87 15.75
N ASN A 86 0.21 -5.37 16.13
CA ASN A 86 0.36 -6.74 16.64
C ASN A 86 0.04 -6.78 18.14
N LYS A 87 -0.08 -7.99 18.70
CA LYS A 87 -0.39 -8.18 20.12
C LYS A 87 0.64 -7.52 21.05
N ASP A 88 1.90 -7.49 20.65
CA ASP A 88 3.00 -6.88 21.41
C ASP A 88 3.11 -5.36 21.18
N LYS A 89 2.13 -4.76 20.51
CA LYS A 89 2.06 -3.33 20.17
C LYS A 89 3.03 -2.91 19.08
N SER A 90 3.83 -3.81 18.52
CA SER A 90 4.57 -3.52 17.28
C SER A 90 3.61 -3.37 16.12
N VAL A 91 4.07 -2.77 15.04
CA VAL A 91 3.28 -2.54 13.84
C VAL A 91 3.95 -3.22 12.66
N THR A 92 3.16 -3.97 11.89
CA THR A 92 3.60 -4.53 10.62
C THR A 92 3.06 -3.66 9.50
N ILE A 93 3.93 -3.33 8.54
CA ILE A 93 3.60 -2.54 7.34
C ILE A 93 3.83 -3.45 6.15
N SER A 94 2.89 -3.49 5.20
CA SER A 94 3.05 -4.27 3.99
C SER A 94 2.55 -3.50 2.77
N GLY A 95 3.37 -3.41 1.74
CA GLY A 95 2.99 -2.82 0.45
C GLY A 95 2.83 -3.90 -0.60
N ILE A 96 1.84 -3.73 -1.48
CA ILE A 96 1.57 -4.70 -2.55
C ILE A 96 2.78 -4.86 -3.47
N ASP A 97 3.01 -6.08 -3.96
CA ASP A 97 3.94 -6.33 -5.05
C ASP A 97 3.22 -5.99 -6.37
N ALA A 98 3.45 -4.77 -6.86
CA ALA A 98 2.79 -4.27 -8.05
C ALA A 98 3.23 -5.02 -9.32
N GLU A 99 4.48 -5.48 -9.36
CA GLU A 99 4.96 -6.26 -10.49
C GLU A 99 4.16 -7.57 -10.63
N LYS A 100 3.98 -8.29 -9.51
CA LYS A 100 3.18 -9.52 -9.52
C LYS A 100 1.74 -9.25 -9.94
N GLN A 101 1.16 -8.17 -9.41
CA GLN A 101 -0.22 -7.82 -9.73
C GLN A 101 -0.38 -7.50 -11.21
N LEU A 102 0.52 -6.70 -11.77
CA LEU A 102 0.49 -6.31 -13.17
C LEU A 102 0.93 -7.44 -14.11
N SER A 103 1.61 -8.46 -13.60
CA SER A 103 1.96 -9.65 -14.39
C SER A 103 0.72 -10.39 -14.90
N ASN A 104 -0.41 -10.25 -14.24
CA ASN A 104 -1.69 -10.83 -14.68
C ASN A 104 -2.14 -10.27 -16.03
N THR A 105 -1.65 -9.10 -16.42
CA THR A 105 -2.00 -8.48 -17.70
C THR A 105 -1.27 -9.09 -18.88
N ASN A 106 -0.17 -9.80 -18.64
CA ASN A 106 0.76 -10.31 -19.64
C ASN A 106 1.32 -9.22 -20.56
N HIS A 107 1.31 -7.96 -20.13
CA HIS A 107 1.78 -6.82 -20.89
C HIS A 107 3.12 -6.33 -20.33
N ASN A 108 4.19 -6.44 -21.12
CA ASN A 108 5.54 -6.15 -20.66
C ASN A 108 5.71 -4.72 -20.13
N ASP A 109 5.10 -3.75 -20.79
CA ASP A 109 5.21 -2.35 -20.37
C ASP A 109 4.53 -2.09 -19.02
N LEU A 110 3.41 -2.77 -18.75
CA LEU A 110 2.73 -2.70 -17.46
C LEU A 110 3.54 -3.37 -16.36
N ILE A 111 4.17 -4.50 -16.67
CA ILE A 111 5.04 -5.20 -15.71
C ILE A 111 6.22 -4.31 -15.35
N LYS A 112 6.78 -3.59 -16.33
CA LYS A 112 7.87 -2.63 -16.09
C LYS A 112 7.45 -1.51 -15.15
N ILE A 113 6.24 -0.97 -15.34
CA ILE A 113 5.68 0.02 -14.43
C ILE A 113 5.56 -0.56 -13.02
N GLY A 114 5.14 -1.82 -12.90
CA GLY A 114 5.07 -2.51 -11.61
C GLY A 114 6.43 -2.61 -10.92
N GLN A 115 7.49 -2.86 -11.68
CA GLN A 115 8.85 -2.88 -11.14
C GLN A 115 9.25 -1.51 -10.60
N ASP A 116 8.93 -0.44 -11.33
CA ASP A 116 9.21 0.92 -10.90
C ASP A 116 8.44 1.28 -9.62
N VAL A 117 7.15 0.90 -9.56
CA VAL A 117 6.33 1.08 -8.37
C VAL A 117 6.93 0.35 -7.17
N ASN A 118 7.34 -0.90 -7.36
CA ASN A 118 7.91 -1.70 -6.27
C ASN A 118 9.15 -1.04 -5.66
N LYS A 119 10.03 -0.46 -6.49
CA LYS A 119 11.22 0.25 -6.00
C LYS A 119 10.83 1.42 -5.11
N LEU A 120 9.85 2.20 -5.54
CA LEU A 120 9.41 3.38 -4.80
C LEU A 120 8.68 3.01 -3.50
N LEU A 121 7.82 1.99 -3.53
CA LEU A 121 7.13 1.52 -2.33
C LEU A 121 8.10 0.95 -1.31
N LYS A 122 9.08 0.18 -1.77
CA LYS A 122 10.13 -0.36 -0.89
C LYS A 122 10.91 0.77 -0.23
N GLU A 123 11.30 1.79 -1.00
CA GLU A 123 12.01 2.95 -0.45
C GLU A 123 11.18 3.65 0.63
N ALA A 124 9.90 3.87 0.37
CA ALA A 124 9.01 4.52 1.33
C ALA A 124 8.86 3.71 2.62
N ILE A 125 8.68 2.40 2.50
CA ILE A 125 8.52 1.50 3.65
C ILE A 125 9.82 1.40 4.45
N ASP A 126 10.96 1.27 3.75
CA ASP A 126 12.27 1.18 4.41
C ASP A 126 12.64 2.46 5.18
N ALA A 127 12.06 3.59 4.83
CA ALA A 127 12.27 4.85 5.54
C ALA A 127 11.64 4.87 6.94
N ILE A 128 10.72 3.97 7.22
CA ILE A 128 10.09 3.83 8.54
C ILE A 128 11.05 3.06 9.44
N LYS A 129 11.34 3.59 10.62
CA LYS A 129 12.23 2.94 11.58
C LYS A 129 11.48 2.04 12.52
#